data_da846ca9cc1e6ac6e28ef9419385a533
#
_entry.id   da846ca9cc1e6ac6e28ef9419385a533
#
_cell.length_a   1.000
_cell.length_b   1.000
_cell.length_c   1.000
_cell.angle_alpha   90.00
_cell.angle_beta   90.00
_cell.angle_gamma   90.00
#
_symmetry.space_group_name_H-M   'P 1'
#
loop_
_entity.id
_entity.type
_entity.pdbx_description
1 polymer ?
#
loop_
_entity_poly.entity_id
_entity_poly.type
_entity_poly.pdbx_seq_one_letter_code
_entity_poly.pdbx_strand_id
1 'polypeptide(L)'
;LSRYESYFLSTNSSDKNFFLILAHNNLEYLIYLLNYQILFFGEQKDIKKEDIENINNSLINLVIKLKNLSVSIFSAVVADLNINLAEDMGKIQSFDNIGKDQILNDCITKINKSIKTIFTFFEKLRISALHREVIYHFNLILSVFFDSLNQKILNENSYNLEDINGLLNVSQEILKNMKSNFEKISSKDMNLGVKFMNNLEQNMEYLKFQELIFILNSNLKQIKNYLISRNNIIYIRKHQFVKLLKSTFNESEKLSELINIINTI
;
A
#
# COMPACT_ATOMS: atom_id res chain seq x y z
N LEU A 1 14.49 -28.18 7.64
CA LEU A 1 13.18 -27.49 7.76
C LEU A 1 12.68 -27.53 9.20
N SER A 2 12.56 -28.73 9.86
CA SER A 2 12.02 -28.83 11.22
C SER A 2 12.78 -28.08 12.31
N ARG A 3 14.11 -27.89 12.18
CA ARG A 3 14.92 -27.06 13.11
C ARG A 3 14.66 -25.56 12.92
N TYR A 4 14.36 -25.11 11.70
CA TYR A 4 13.97 -23.71 11.43
C TYR A 4 12.57 -23.45 11.96
N GLU A 5 11.61 -24.36 11.75
CA GLU A 5 10.23 -24.22 12.26
C GLU A 5 10.19 -24.09 13.80
N SER A 6 10.95 -24.89 14.54
CA SER A 6 10.99 -24.78 16.00
C SER A 6 11.62 -23.49 16.52
N TYR A 7 12.59 -22.94 15.79
CA TYR A 7 13.22 -21.64 16.12
C TYR A 7 12.25 -20.49 15.84
N PHE A 8 11.50 -20.56 14.73
CA PHE A 8 10.52 -19.54 14.35
C PHE A 8 9.32 -19.43 15.30
N LEU A 9 8.91 -20.53 15.93
CA LEU A 9 7.79 -20.55 16.86
C LEU A 9 8.12 -19.94 18.23
N SER A 10 9.40 -19.76 18.56
CA SER A 10 9.89 -19.28 19.85
C SER A 10 10.35 -17.82 19.89
N THR A 11 10.37 -17.11 18.76
CA THR A 11 10.86 -15.73 18.65
C THR A 11 9.74 -14.70 18.69
N ASN A 12 10.04 -13.51 19.26
CA ASN A 12 9.12 -12.35 19.27
C ASN A 12 8.71 -11.95 17.85
N SER A 13 7.50 -11.43 17.66
CA SER A 13 6.91 -11.15 16.33
C SER A 13 7.78 -10.28 15.41
N SER A 14 8.55 -9.32 15.95
CA SER A 14 9.46 -8.47 15.16
C SER A 14 10.65 -9.24 14.60
N ASP A 15 11.18 -10.16 15.37
CA ASP A 15 12.32 -11.00 14.97
C ASP A 15 11.88 -12.06 13.97
N LYS A 16 10.68 -12.62 14.15
CA LYS A 16 10.06 -13.58 13.21
C LYS A 16 9.98 -12.99 11.80
N ASN A 17 9.45 -11.79 11.65
CA ASN A 17 9.32 -11.15 10.35
C ASN A 17 10.68 -10.83 9.71
N PHE A 18 11.68 -10.44 10.49
CA PHE A 18 13.04 -10.27 10.00
C PHE A 18 13.63 -11.56 9.45
N PHE A 19 13.50 -12.68 10.17
CA PHE A 19 13.98 -13.99 9.71
C PHE A 19 13.24 -14.50 8.49
N LEU A 20 11.93 -14.28 8.40
CA LEU A 20 11.15 -14.64 7.21
C LEU A 20 11.61 -13.86 5.96
N ILE A 21 11.86 -12.56 6.11
CA ILE A 21 12.42 -11.73 5.03
C ILE A 21 13.81 -12.25 4.62
N LEU A 22 14.66 -12.58 5.59
CA LEU A 22 15.99 -13.13 5.31
C LEU A 22 15.89 -14.49 4.61
N ALA A 23 14.97 -15.36 5.03
CA ALA A 23 14.71 -16.63 4.37
C ALA A 23 14.24 -16.47 2.93
N HIS A 24 13.27 -15.56 2.70
CA HIS A 24 12.83 -15.19 1.35
C HIS A 24 13.99 -14.77 0.46
N ASN A 25 14.83 -13.88 0.96
CA ASN A 25 15.99 -13.35 0.23
C ASN A 25 17.02 -14.43 -0.12
N ASN A 26 17.29 -15.33 0.82
CA ASN A 26 18.19 -16.44 0.58
C ASN A 26 17.61 -17.42 -0.46
N LEU A 27 16.29 -17.63 -0.46
CA LEU A 27 15.62 -18.43 -1.48
C LEU A 27 15.69 -17.79 -2.86
N GLU A 28 15.46 -16.48 -3.00
CA GLU A 28 15.57 -15.76 -4.26
C GLU A 28 17.01 -15.82 -4.81
N TYR A 29 18.02 -15.67 -3.94
CA TYR A 29 19.41 -15.82 -4.34
C TYR A 29 19.72 -17.25 -4.81
N LEU A 30 19.22 -18.26 -4.12
CA LEU A 30 19.37 -19.66 -4.50
C LEU A 30 18.69 -19.96 -5.85
N ILE A 31 17.50 -19.42 -6.07
CA ILE A 31 16.77 -19.51 -7.34
C ILE A 31 17.60 -18.90 -8.48
N TYR A 32 18.20 -17.75 -8.23
CA TYR A 32 19.09 -17.10 -9.20
C TYR A 32 20.28 -18.00 -9.57
N LEU A 33 20.98 -18.58 -8.57
CA LEU A 33 22.09 -19.48 -8.81
C LEU A 33 21.67 -20.75 -9.57
N LEU A 34 20.53 -21.34 -9.25
CA LEU A 34 20.02 -22.52 -9.94
C LEU A 34 19.66 -22.22 -11.39
N ASN A 35 19.06 -21.08 -11.69
CA ASN A 35 18.79 -20.66 -13.06
C ASN A 35 20.09 -20.48 -13.86
N TYR A 36 21.14 -19.94 -13.24
CA TYR A 36 22.44 -19.84 -13.86
C TYR A 36 23.04 -21.22 -14.19
N GLN A 37 22.89 -22.18 -13.26
CA GLN A 37 23.35 -23.57 -13.50
C GLN A 37 22.59 -24.26 -14.62
N ILE A 38 21.26 -24.04 -14.73
CA ILE A 38 20.46 -24.57 -15.85
C ILE A 38 21.00 -24.07 -17.20
N LEU A 39 21.32 -22.79 -17.30
CA LEU A 39 21.93 -22.23 -18.52
C LEU A 39 23.30 -22.83 -18.80
N PHE A 40 24.14 -22.94 -17.77
CA PHE A 40 25.49 -23.50 -17.88
C PHE A 40 25.47 -24.95 -18.38
N PHE A 41 24.63 -25.81 -17.80
CA PHE A 41 24.50 -27.20 -18.24
C PHE A 41 23.94 -27.32 -19.67
N GLY A 42 23.07 -26.41 -20.09
CA GLY A 42 22.57 -26.37 -21.47
C GLY A 42 23.63 -26.12 -22.53
N GLU A 43 24.77 -25.52 -22.16
CA GLU A 43 25.89 -25.20 -23.07
C GLU A 43 26.96 -26.30 -23.13
N GLN A 44 26.90 -27.34 -22.26
CA GLN A 44 27.92 -28.41 -22.23
C GLN A 44 27.75 -29.39 -23.40
N LYS A 45 28.79 -29.54 -24.21
CA LYS A 45 28.80 -30.42 -25.40
C LYS A 45 29.25 -31.86 -25.11
N ASP A 46 29.92 -32.07 -23.98
CA ASP A 46 30.53 -33.35 -23.63
C ASP A 46 29.64 -34.30 -22.82
N ILE A 47 28.43 -33.85 -22.47
CA ILE A 47 27.47 -34.63 -21.70
C ILE A 47 26.38 -35.15 -22.65
N LYS A 48 25.92 -36.39 -22.44
CA LYS A 48 24.82 -36.92 -23.24
C LYS A 48 23.56 -36.06 -23.10
N LYS A 49 22.91 -35.80 -24.22
CA LYS A 49 21.73 -34.91 -24.26
C LYS A 49 20.62 -35.34 -23.30
N GLU A 50 20.39 -36.64 -23.17
CA GLU A 50 19.38 -37.19 -22.27
C GLU A 50 19.69 -36.92 -20.79
N ASP A 51 20.97 -37.00 -20.39
CA ASP A 51 21.42 -36.69 -19.02
C ASP A 51 21.27 -35.19 -18.73
N ILE A 52 21.57 -34.32 -19.70
CA ILE A 52 21.35 -32.86 -19.59
C ILE A 52 19.87 -32.56 -19.42
N GLU A 53 18.98 -33.17 -20.20
CA GLU A 53 17.53 -32.98 -20.11
C GLU A 53 16.99 -33.41 -18.74
N ASN A 54 17.46 -34.55 -18.21
CA ASN A 54 17.06 -35.05 -16.89
C ASN A 54 17.53 -34.13 -15.74
N ILE A 55 18.78 -33.65 -15.81
CA ILE A 55 19.32 -32.69 -14.83
C ILE A 55 18.53 -31.38 -14.89
N ASN A 56 18.33 -30.83 -16.10
CA ASN A 56 17.60 -29.59 -16.25
C ASN A 56 16.15 -29.68 -15.76
N ASN A 57 15.44 -30.76 -16.05
CA ASN A 57 14.08 -30.99 -15.55
C ASN A 57 14.04 -31.05 -14.00
N SER A 58 15.04 -31.70 -13.40
CA SER A 58 15.15 -31.76 -11.94
C SER A 58 15.44 -30.40 -11.32
N LEU A 59 16.32 -29.61 -11.94
CA LEU A 59 16.64 -28.24 -11.49
C LEU A 59 15.44 -27.30 -11.67
N ILE A 60 14.72 -27.38 -12.81
CA ILE A 60 13.51 -26.60 -13.05
C ILE A 60 12.45 -26.90 -11.99
N ASN A 61 12.21 -28.19 -11.70
CA ASN A 61 11.27 -28.60 -10.67
C ASN A 61 11.67 -28.07 -9.27
N LEU A 62 12.97 -28.06 -8.96
CA LEU A 62 13.47 -27.48 -7.72
C LEU A 62 13.24 -25.96 -7.68
N VAL A 63 13.54 -25.25 -8.76
CA VAL A 63 13.30 -23.80 -8.87
C VAL A 63 11.83 -23.47 -8.66
N ILE A 64 10.90 -24.23 -9.25
CA ILE A 64 9.46 -24.03 -9.08
C ILE A 64 9.07 -24.21 -7.59
N LYS A 65 9.55 -25.27 -6.93
CA LYS A 65 9.28 -25.49 -5.51
C LYS A 65 9.83 -24.37 -4.62
N LEU A 66 11.04 -23.91 -4.89
CA LEU A 66 11.67 -22.81 -4.14
C LEU A 66 10.92 -21.48 -4.37
N LYS A 67 10.48 -21.20 -5.60
CA LYS A 67 9.64 -20.02 -5.89
C LYS A 67 8.32 -20.05 -5.12
N ASN A 68 7.64 -21.19 -5.12
CA ASN A 68 6.38 -21.31 -4.38
C ASN A 68 6.60 -21.11 -2.87
N LEU A 69 7.69 -21.64 -2.32
CA LEU A 69 8.05 -21.44 -0.92
C LEU A 69 8.39 -19.96 -0.64
N SER A 70 9.16 -19.32 -1.50
CA SER A 70 9.54 -17.90 -1.40
C SER A 70 8.30 -17.01 -1.39
N VAL A 71 7.39 -17.22 -2.34
CA VAL A 71 6.10 -16.48 -2.42
C VAL A 71 5.25 -16.71 -1.17
N SER A 72 5.17 -17.96 -0.68
CA SER A 72 4.40 -18.29 0.53
C SER A 72 4.93 -17.57 1.77
N ILE A 73 6.25 -17.60 1.98
CA ILE A 73 6.92 -16.89 3.09
C ILE A 73 6.64 -15.38 3.00
N PHE A 74 6.82 -14.81 1.82
CA PHE A 74 6.64 -13.38 1.63
C PHE A 74 5.18 -12.94 1.83
N SER A 75 4.23 -13.73 1.31
CA SER A 75 2.80 -13.49 1.52
C SER A 75 2.41 -13.52 2.99
N ALA A 76 3.00 -14.41 3.78
CA ALA A 76 2.76 -14.48 5.22
C ALA A 76 3.26 -13.21 5.93
N VAL A 77 4.43 -12.69 5.55
CA VAL A 77 4.99 -11.45 6.12
C VAL A 77 4.15 -10.24 5.77
N VAL A 78 3.67 -10.15 4.52
CA VAL A 78 2.80 -9.07 4.07
C VAL A 78 1.43 -9.15 4.76
N ALA A 79 0.89 -10.36 4.96
CA ALA A 79 -0.37 -10.55 5.69
C ALA A 79 -0.25 -10.06 7.15
N ASP A 80 0.83 -10.41 7.84
CA ASP A 80 1.13 -9.96 9.20
C ASP A 80 1.22 -8.42 9.29
N LEU A 81 1.90 -7.80 8.33
CA LEU A 81 1.98 -6.34 8.25
C LEU A 81 0.61 -5.71 8.03
N ASN A 82 -0.21 -6.27 7.14
CA ASN A 82 -1.56 -5.78 6.88
C ASN A 82 -2.46 -5.89 8.11
N ILE A 83 -2.37 -6.98 8.88
CA ILE A 83 -3.10 -7.15 10.15
C ILE A 83 -2.68 -6.06 11.14
N ASN A 84 -1.38 -5.86 11.34
CA ASN A 84 -0.87 -4.84 12.26
C ASN A 84 -1.28 -3.42 11.83
N LEU A 85 -1.27 -3.13 10.52
CA LEU A 85 -1.75 -1.84 9.99
C LEU A 85 -3.24 -1.67 10.22
N ALA A 86 -4.04 -2.70 9.95
CA ALA A 86 -5.49 -2.66 10.17
C ALA A 86 -5.83 -2.45 11.66
N GLU A 87 -5.08 -3.09 12.57
CA GLU A 87 -5.23 -2.88 14.02
C GLU A 87 -4.85 -1.45 14.43
N ASP A 88 -3.71 -0.92 13.97
CA ASP A 88 -3.27 0.43 14.29
C ASP A 88 -4.22 1.48 13.70
N MET A 89 -4.69 1.27 12.48
CA MET A 89 -5.71 2.13 11.87
C MET A 89 -7.08 1.98 12.53
N GLY A 90 -7.43 0.79 13.03
CA GLY A 90 -8.62 0.52 13.83
C GLY A 90 -8.68 1.32 15.13
N LYS A 91 -7.53 1.63 15.74
CA LYS A 91 -7.41 2.46 16.95
C LYS A 91 -7.75 3.94 16.72
N ILE A 92 -7.78 4.40 15.47
CA ILE A 92 -8.36 5.69 15.09
C ILE A 92 -9.88 5.50 15.12
N GLN A 93 -10.56 6.05 16.10
CA GLN A 93 -11.99 5.76 16.33
C GLN A 93 -12.85 6.26 15.16
N SER A 94 -13.02 7.55 15.05
CA SER A 94 -13.74 8.20 13.95
C SER A 94 -13.07 9.54 13.65
N PHE A 95 -13.47 10.18 12.56
CA PHE A 95 -13.08 11.56 12.28
C PHE A 95 -14.08 12.58 12.85
N ASP A 96 -15.09 12.13 13.60
CA ASP A 96 -15.97 12.99 14.36
C ASP A 96 -15.16 13.77 15.41
N ASN A 97 -15.37 15.07 15.44
CA ASN A 97 -14.62 16.02 16.29
C ASN A 97 -13.08 16.04 16.05
N ILE A 98 -12.61 15.63 14.89
CA ILE A 98 -11.18 15.67 14.57
C ILE A 98 -10.60 17.08 14.56
N GLY A 99 -11.44 18.11 14.46
CA GLY A 99 -11.04 19.50 14.63
C GLY A 99 -10.50 19.85 16.02
N LYS A 100 -10.77 19.03 17.05
CA LYS A 100 -10.23 19.24 18.40
C LYS A 100 -8.77 18.82 18.46
N ASP A 101 -7.89 19.71 18.94
CA ASP A 101 -6.43 19.53 18.96
C ASP A 101 -5.97 18.20 19.57
N GLN A 102 -6.60 17.74 20.65
CA GLN A 102 -6.23 16.48 21.28
C GLN A 102 -6.53 15.26 20.39
N ILE A 103 -7.70 15.24 19.75
CA ILE A 103 -8.10 14.16 18.84
C ILE A 103 -7.27 14.18 17.56
N LEU A 104 -7.02 15.37 17.03
CA LEU A 104 -6.16 15.59 15.87
C LEU A 104 -4.74 15.08 16.10
N ASN A 105 -4.12 15.44 17.22
CA ASN A 105 -2.77 15.02 17.57
C ASN A 105 -2.66 13.51 17.80
N ASP A 106 -3.65 12.88 18.45
CA ASP A 106 -3.70 11.43 18.62
C ASP A 106 -3.84 10.72 17.25
N CYS A 107 -4.72 11.22 16.39
CA CYS A 107 -4.91 10.71 15.03
C CYS A 107 -3.61 10.81 14.21
N ILE A 108 -2.98 11.97 14.16
CA ILE A 108 -1.71 12.20 13.45
C ILE A 108 -0.63 11.26 13.99
N THR A 109 -0.54 11.08 15.30
CA THR A 109 0.45 10.20 15.93
C THR A 109 0.27 8.75 15.49
N LYS A 110 -0.97 8.24 15.45
CA LYS A 110 -1.28 6.87 15.00
C LYS A 110 -0.99 6.68 13.51
N ILE A 111 -1.38 7.65 12.68
CA ILE A 111 -1.10 7.64 11.25
C ILE A 111 0.40 7.65 10.97
N ASN A 112 1.14 8.51 11.66
CA ASN A 112 2.61 8.59 11.50
C ASN A 112 3.30 7.30 11.93
N LYS A 113 2.80 6.64 12.97
CA LYS A 113 3.28 5.30 13.37
C LYS A 113 3.05 4.29 12.26
N SER A 114 1.88 4.26 11.65
CA SER A 114 1.55 3.36 10.54
C SER A 114 2.44 3.61 9.31
N ILE A 115 2.63 4.88 8.91
CA ILE A 115 3.54 5.26 7.82
C ILE A 115 4.96 4.81 8.13
N LYS A 116 5.47 5.06 9.34
CA LYS A 116 6.80 4.62 9.75
C LYS A 116 6.94 3.10 9.67
N THR A 117 5.92 2.36 10.09
CA THR A 117 5.91 0.89 10.02
C THR A 117 6.02 0.41 8.58
N ILE A 118 5.24 0.98 7.66
CA ILE A 118 5.29 0.68 6.22
C ILE A 118 6.70 0.92 5.68
N PHE A 119 7.26 2.10 5.87
CA PHE A 119 8.56 2.44 5.30
C PHE A 119 9.72 1.67 5.93
N THR A 120 9.68 1.39 7.24
CA THR A 120 10.68 0.53 7.90
C THR A 120 10.67 -0.89 7.35
N PHE A 121 9.49 -1.42 7.04
CA PHE A 121 9.36 -2.73 6.40
C PHE A 121 10.01 -2.74 5.01
N PHE A 122 9.74 -1.73 4.18
CA PHE A 122 10.31 -1.63 2.84
C PHE A 122 11.80 -1.33 2.83
N GLU A 123 12.33 -0.62 3.80
CA GLU A 123 13.79 -0.46 3.96
C GLU A 123 14.49 -1.81 4.21
N LYS A 124 13.86 -2.70 4.98
CA LYS A 124 14.38 -4.06 5.20
C LYS A 124 14.29 -4.92 3.95
N LEU A 125 13.18 -4.86 3.22
CA LEU A 125 13.00 -5.59 1.96
C LEU A 125 13.94 -5.16 0.85
N ARG A 126 14.27 -3.88 0.79
CA ARG A 126 15.10 -3.29 -0.27
C ARG A 126 16.44 -3.99 -0.45
N ILE A 127 17.00 -4.51 0.64
CA ILE A 127 18.36 -5.09 0.65
C ILE A 127 18.43 -6.39 -0.17
N SER A 128 17.30 -6.94 -0.62
CA SER A 128 17.28 -8.35 -0.95
C SER A 128 16.24 -8.81 -1.97
N ALA A 129 15.17 -8.06 -2.21
CA ALA A 129 14.14 -8.48 -3.15
C ALA A 129 14.27 -7.76 -4.51
N LEU A 130 13.80 -8.41 -5.57
CA LEU A 130 13.68 -7.79 -6.89
C LEU A 130 12.80 -6.55 -6.80
N HIS A 131 13.27 -5.43 -7.33
CA HIS A 131 12.56 -4.13 -7.28
C HIS A 131 11.09 -4.23 -7.69
N ARG A 132 10.75 -5.11 -8.64
CA ARG A 132 9.38 -5.30 -9.11
C ARG A 132 8.46 -5.86 -8.02
N GLU A 133 8.91 -6.83 -7.25
CA GLU A 133 8.13 -7.44 -6.16
C GLU A 133 7.97 -6.46 -5.00
N VAL A 134 9.05 -5.77 -4.65
CA VAL A 134 9.02 -4.72 -3.62
C VAL A 134 7.98 -3.66 -3.96
N ILE A 135 7.95 -3.19 -5.20
CA ILE A 135 7.01 -2.17 -5.67
C ILE A 135 5.57 -2.69 -5.67
N TYR A 136 5.34 -3.91 -6.14
CA TYR A 136 4.00 -4.52 -6.14
C TYR A 136 3.42 -4.59 -4.73
N HIS A 137 4.17 -5.12 -3.78
CA HIS A 137 3.72 -5.24 -2.40
C HIS A 137 3.60 -3.89 -1.69
N PHE A 138 4.47 -2.93 -2.01
CA PHE A 138 4.32 -1.56 -1.55
C PHE A 138 2.96 -0.98 -1.94
N ASN A 139 2.59 -1.14 -3.21
CA ASN A 139 1.31 -0.67 -3.71
C ASN A 139 0.11 -1.34 -2.99
N LEU A 140 0.18 -2.65 -2.74
CA LEU A 140 -0.85 -3.37 -1.99
C LEU A 140 -1.00 -2.83 -0.55
N ILE A 141 0.10 -2.62 0.14
CA ILE A 141 0.09 -2.13 1.52
C ILE A 141 -0.41 -0.69 1.59
N LEU A 142 -0.02 0.15 0.65
CA LEU A 142 -0.57 1.51 0.52
C LEU A 142 -2.08 1.48 0.26
N SER A 143 -2.56 0.55 -0.58
CA SER A 143 -3.99 0.41 -0.82
C SER A 143 -4.75 0.08 0.46
N VAL A 144 -4.26 -0.84 1.30
CA VAL A 144 -4.87 -1.16 2.60
C VAL A 144 -4.87 0.06 3.53
N PHE A 145 -3.75 0.80 3.58
CA PHE A 145 -3.63 2.00 4.40
C PHE A 145 -4.63 3.08 3.97
N PHE A 146 -4.67 3.43 2.69
CA PHE A 146 -5.58 4.47 2.19
C PHE A 146 -7.04 4.02 2.19
N ASP A 147 -7.35 2.75 1.89
CA ASP A 147 -8.72 2.25 2.01
C ASP A 147 -9.23 2.39 3.45
N SER A 148 -8.43 2.08 4.45
CA SER A 148 -8.79 2.27 5.86
C SER A 148 -9.12 3.73 6.19
N LEU A 149 -8.38 4.69 5.65
CA LEU A 149 -8.67 6.13 5.79
C LEU A 149 -9.95 6.53 5.04
N ASN A 150 -10.09 6.08 3.80
CA ASN A 150 -11.23 6.35 2.94
C ASN A 150 -12.53 5.86 3.57
N GLN A 151 -12.53 4.65 4.14
CA GLN A 151 -13.70 4.10 4.82
C GLN A 151 -14.10 4.93 6.04
N LYS A 152 -13.13 5.41 6.82
CA LYS A 152 -13.42 6.27 7.97
C LYS A 152 -14.04 7.60 7.53
N ILE A 153 -13.49 8.24 6.49
CA ILE A 153 -14.07 9.47 5.94
C ILE A 153 -15.51 9.21 5.43
N LEU A 154 -15.72 8.14 4.68
CA LEU A 154 -17.02 7.84 4.09
C LEU A 154 -18.08 7.36 5.11
N ASN A 155 -17.67 6.91 6.28
CA ASN A 155 -18.59 6.45 7.31
C ASN A 155 -19.13 7.57 8.20
N GLU A 156 -18.50 8.75 8.20
CA GLU A 156 -19.01 9.90 8.95
C GLU A 156 -20.36 10.38 8.38
N ASN A 157 -21.25 10.78 9.29
CA ASN A 157 -22.61 11.20 8.95
C ASN A 157 -22.72 12.70 8.66
N SER A 158 -21.84 13.50 9.23
CA SER A 158 -21.80 14.96 9.03
C SER A 158 -20.41 15.48 9.27
N TYR A 159 -20.08 16.56 8.58
CA TYR A 159 -18.82 17.30 8.73
C TYR A 159 -19.11 18.76 9.07
N ASN A 160 -18.51 19.25 10.14
CA ASN A 160 -18.43 20.68 10.41
C ASN A 160 -17.12 21.26 9.86
N LEU A 161 -16.98 22.57 9.87
CA LEU A 161 -15.80 23.26 9.32
C LEU A 161 -14.52 22.91 10.09
N GLU A 162 -14.59 22.71 11.39
CA GLU A 162 -13.42 22.34 12.22
C GLU A 162 -12.93 20.94 11.87
N ASP A 163 -13.85 20.00 11.64
CA ASP A 163 -13.52 18.62 11.22
C ASP A 163 -12.89 18.59 9.83
N ILE A 164 -13.40 19.38 8.90
CA ILE A 164 -12.81 19.53 7.56
C ILE A 164 -11.39 20.06 7.66
N ASN A 165 -11.15 21.10 8.46
CA ASN A 165 -9.81 21.64 8.69
C ASN A 165 -8.88 20.61 9.36
N GLY A 166 -9.40 19.84 10.32
CA GLY A 166 -8.66 18.74 10.95
C GLY A 166 -8.23 17.68 9.94
N LEU A 167 -9.13 17.24 9.05
CA LEU A 167 -8.83 16.29 7.96
C LEU A 167 -7.81 16.83 6.96
N LEU A 168 -7.87 18.13 6.65
CA LEU A 168 -6.86 18.78 5.80
C LEU A 168 -5.47 18.72 6.45
N ASN A 169 -5.39 19.01 7.75
CA ASN A 169 -4.13 18.92 8.50
C ASN A 169 -3.59 17.48 8.50
N VAL A 170 -4.44 16.48 8.71
CA VAL A 170 -4.07 15.05 8.61
C VAL A 170 -3.53 14.73 7.22
N SER A 171 -4.22 15.16 6.17
CA SER A 171 -3.81 14.93 4.78
C SER A 171 -2.44 15.54 4.47
N GLN A 172 -2.21 16.79 4.89
CA GLN A 172 -0.93 17.48 4.71
C GLN A 172 0.21 16.74 5.44
N GLU A 173 -0.05 16.28 6.67
CA GLU A 173 0.96 15.57 7.46
C GLU A 173 1.28 14.19 6.88
N ILE A 174 0.29 13.47 6.33
CA ILE A 174 0.50 12.22 5.58
C ILE A 174 1.43 12.46 4.39
N LEU A 175 1.13 13.46 3.56
CA LEU A 175 1.92 13.78 2.36
C LEU A 175 3.35 14.20 2.71
N LYS A 176 3.52 15.03 3.72
CA LYS A 176 4.83 15.48 4.23
C LYS A 176 5.67 14.29 4.69
N ASN A 177 5.08 13.39 5.49
CA ASN A 177 5.80 12.22 6.00
C ASN A 177 6.13 11.20 4.90
N MET A 178 5.21 10.95 3.98
CA MET A 178 5.49 10.09 2.82
C MET A 178 6.62 10.67 1.97
N LYS A 179 6.56 11.96 1.64
CA LYS A 179 7.61 12.64 0.87
C LYS A 179 8.97 12.53 1.55
N SER A 180 9.05 12.81 2.85
CA SER A 180 10.30 12.69 3.61
C SER A 180 10.87 11.26 3.59
N ASN A 181 10.03 10.24 3.67
CA ASN A 181 10.48 8.85 3.58
C ASN A 181 10.90 8.46 2.16
N PHE A 182 10.21 8.93 1.11
CA PHE A 182 10.66 8.73 -0.28
C PHE A 182 12.01 9.40 -0.55
N GLU A 183 12.25 10.60 -0.04
CA GLU A 183 13.53 11.29 -0.15
C GLU A 183 14.67 10.49 0.52
N LYS A 184 14.41 9.90 1.69
CA LYS A 184 15.37 8.99 2.36
C LYS A 184 15.66 7.73 1.54
N ILE A 185 14.67 7.16 0.87
CA ILE A 185 14.86 6.01 -0.03
C ILE A 185 15.64 6.46 -1.27
N SER A 186 15.24 7.58 -1.89
CA SER A 186 15.90 8.13 -3.08
C SER A 186 17.37 8.48 -2.84
N SER A 187 17.74 8.94 -1.65
CA SER A 187 19.14 9.21 -1.30
C SER A 187 20.01 7.94 -1.26
N LYS A 188 19.39 6.77 -1.07
CA LYS A 188 20.06 5.47 -1.05
C LYS A 188 19.92 4.70 -2.37
N ASP A 189 18.80 4.87 -3.06
CA ASP A 189 18.47 4.27 -4.35
C ASP A 189 17.46 5.16 -5.09
N MET A 190 18.00 6.00 -6.00
CA MET A 190 17.20 6.97 -6.75
C MET A 190 16.11 6.31 -7.60
N ASN A 191 16.44 5.18 -8.26
CA ASN A 191 15.49 4.49 -9.14
C ASN A 191 14.30 3.92 -8.35
N LEU A 192 14.57 3.36 -7.18
CA LEU A 192 13.53 2.80 -6.33
C LEU A 192 12.65 3.91 -5.73
N GLY A 193 13.23 5.01 -5.29
CA GLY A 193 12.50 6.16 -4.78
C GLY A 193 11.54 6.76 -5.80
N VAL A 194 11.99 6.97 -7.03
CA VAL A 194 11.14 7.45 -8.15
C VAL A 194 10.01 6.46 -8.44
N LYS A 195 10.30 5.16 -8.47
CA LYS A 195 9.27 4.14 -8.69
C LYS A 195 8.22 4.12 -7.59
N PHE A 196 8.60 4.31 -6.33
CA PHE A 196 7.65 4.40 -5.22
C PHE A 196 6.73 5.63 -5.34
N MET A 197 7.29 6.79 -5.69
CA MET A 197 6.50 8.00 -5.94
C MET A 197 5.48 7.78 -7.06
N ASN A 198 5.92 7.26 -8.20
CA ASN A 198 5.03 6.98 -9.34
C ASN A 198 3.92 5.98 -8.98
N ASN A 199 4.24 4.95 -8.17
CA ASN A 199 3.24 3.99 -7.71
C ASN A 199 2.24 4.61 -6.75
N LEU A 200 2.66 5.51 -5.86
CA LEU A 200 1.73 6.25 -5.01
C LEU A 200 0.76 7.07 -5.87
N GLU A 201 1.27 7.83 -6.84
CA GLU A 201 0.45 8.67 -7.73
C GLU A 201 -0.53 7.87 -8.60
N GLN A 202 -0.27 6.59 -8.84
CA GLN A 202 -1.13 5.66 -9.58
C GLN A 202 -2.00 4.79 -8.68
N ASN A 203 -1.83 4.84 -7.36
CA ASN A 203 -2.58 4.02 -6.43
C ASN A 203 -4.03 4.49 -6.35
N MET A 204 -4.98 3.61 -6.67
CA MET A 204 -6.41 3.95 -6.75
C MET A 204 -6.99 4.43 -5.42
N GLU A 205 -6.59 3.83 -4.30
CA GLU A 205 -7.10 4.24 -2.98
C GLU A 205 -6.49 5.57 -2.52
N TYR A 206 -5.24 5.86 -2.94
CA TYR A 206 -4.65 7.19 -2.74
C TYR A 206 -5.35 8.26 -3.58
N LEU A 207 -5.64 7.99 -4.84
CA LEU A 207 -6.37 8.91 -5.71
C LEU A 207 -7.78 9.18 -5.17
N LYS A 208 -8.45 8.13 -4.67
CA LYS A 208 -9.74 8.25 -3.98
C LYS A 208 -9.63 9.10 -2.71
N PHE A 209 -8.58 8.91 -1.90
CA PHE A 209 -8.31 9.74 -0.72
C PHE A 209 -8.15 11.22 -1.10
N GLN A 210 -7.35 11.52 -2.13
CA GLN A 210 -7.19 12.89 -2.61
C GLN A 210 -8.52 13.50 -3.08
N GLU A 211 -9.35 12.72 -3.78
CA GLU A 211 -10.66 13.16 -4.23
C GLU A 211 -11.61 13.45 -3.05
N LEU A 212 -11.62 12.59 -2.02
CA LEU A 212 -12.39 12.81 -0.78
C LEU A 212 -11.99 14.13 -0.11
N ILE A 213 -10.69 14.35 0.08
CA ILE A 213 -10.17 15.59 0.69
C ILE A 213 -10.50 16.82 -0.17
N PHE A 214 -10.40 16.69 -1.49
CA PHE A 214 -10.79 17.78 -2.40
C PHE A 214 -12.27 18.14 -2.26
N ILE A 215 -13.18 17.16 -2.23
CA ILE A 215 -14.62 17.39 -2.11
C ILE A 215 -14.96 18.08 -0.78
N LEU A 216 -14.38 17.60 0.33
CA LEU A 216 -14.59 18.19 1.64
C LEU A 216 -14.12 19.65 1.73
N ASN A 217 -13.04 19.99 1.02
CA ASN A 217 -12.46 21.34 1.03
C ASN A 217 -12.97 22.27 -0.09
N SER A 218 -13.89 21.81 -0.92
CA SER A 218 -14.37 22.56 -2.09
C SER A 218 -15.81 23.04 -1.92
N ASN A 219 -16.17 24.13 -2.56
CA ASN A 219 -17.56 24.52 -2.69
C ASN A 219 -18.22 23.78 -3.89
N LEU A 220 -19.57 23.80 -3.94
CA LEU A 220 -20.35 23.10 -4.97
C LEU A 220 -19.97 23.49 -6.41
N LYS A 221 -19.58 24.76 -6.65
CA LYS A 221 -19.14 25.23 -7.97
C LYS A 221 -17.79 24.61 -8.36
N GLN A 222 -16.86 24.53 -7.42
CA GLN A 222 -15.56 23.90 -7.65
C GLN A 222 -15.71 22.42 -7.94
N ILE A 223 -16.57 21.71 -7.20
CA ILE A 223 -16.85 20.29 -7.43
C ILE A 223 -17.50 20.08 -8.81
N LYS A 224 -18.46 20.93 -9.21
CA LYS A 224 -19.06 20.87 -10.56
C LYS A 224 -18.00 21.05 -11.66
N ASN A 225 -17.14 22.05 -11.51
CA ASN A 225 -16.05 22.29 -12.47
C ASN A 225 -15.06 21.12 -12.53
N TYR A 226 -14.74 20.52 -11.39
CA TYR A 226 -13.89 19.35 -11.31
C TYR A 226 -14.45 18.15 -12.09
N LEU A 227 -15.75 17.84 -11.92
CA LEU A 227 -16.40 16.77 -12.67
C LEU A 227 -16.34 17.02 -14.19
N ILE A 228 -16.62 18.23 -14.61
CA ILE A 228 -16.59 18.62 -16.04
C ILE A 228 -15.15 18.49 -16.59
N SER A 229 -14.15 19.00 -15.88
CA SER A 229 -12.75 19.00 -16.33
C SER A 229 -12.15 17.60 -16.46
N ARG A 230 -12.64 16.64 -15.70
CA ARG A 230 -12.21 15.25 -15.73
C ARG A 230 -13.05 14.32 -16.62
N ASN A 231 -13.91 14.87 -17.47
CA ASN A 231 -14.83 14.08 -18.28
C ASN A 231 -15.62 13.06 -17.44
N ASN A 232 -16.00 13.49 -16.22
CA ASN A 232 -16.76 12.67 -15.27
C ASN A 232 -16.04 11.43 -14.73
N ILE A 233 -14.71 11.37 -14.81
CA ILE A 233 -13.93 10.30 -14.15
C ILE A 233 -13.84 10.61 -12.67
N ILE A 234 -14.43 9.73 -11.86
CA ILE A 234 -14.40 9.79 -10.39
C ILE A 234 -13.86 8.47 -9.81
N TYR A 235 -13.09 8.57 -8.74
CA TYR A 235 -12.52 7.43 -8.02
C TYR A 235 -13.47 6.91 -6.92
N ILE A 236 -14.38 7.77 -6.46
CA ILE A 236 -15.39 7.46 -5.44
C ILE A 236 -16.62 6.86 -6.13
N ARG A 237 -17.23 5.85 -5.54
CA ARG A 237 -18.50 5.30 -6.05
C ARG A 237 -19.61 6.33 -5.96
N LYS A 238 -20.49 6.42 -6.97
CA LYS A 238 -21.57 7.42 -7.05
C LYS A 238 -22.36 7.60 -5.76
N HIS A 239 -22.81 6.50 -5.15
CA HIS A 239 -23.57 6.56 -3.90
C HIS A 239 -22.77 7.10 -2.71
N GLN A 240 -21.48 6.81 -2.64
CA GLN A 240 -20.55 7.35 -1.64
C GLN A 240 -20.32 8.84 -1.85
N PHE A 241 -20.16 9.25 -3.11
CA PHE A 241 -20.01 10.65 -3.48
C PHE A 241 -21.25 11.46 -3.07
N VAL A 242 -22.45 10.97 -3.41
CA VAL A 242 -23.72 11.61 -3.01
C VAL A 242 -23.86 11.66 -1.48
N LYS A 243 -23.51 10.59 -0.77
CA LYS A 243 -23.51 10.58 0.70
C LYS A 243 -22.59 11.66 1.26
N LEU A 244 -21.36 11.77 0.75
CA LEU A 244 -20.38 12.75 1.18
C LEU A 244 -20.87 14.19 0.95
N LEU A 245 -21.47 14.47 -0.20
CA LEU A 245 -22.04 15.80 -0.49
C LEU A 245 -23.16 16.15 0.50
N LYS A 246 -24.05 15.19 0.81
CA LYS A 246 -25.15 15.41 1.77
C LYS A 246 -24.66 15.59 3.21
N SER A 247 -23.53 14.95 3.58
CA SER A 247 -22.93 15.12 4.91
C SER A 247 -22.14 16.43 5.07
N THR A 248 -21.76 17.06 3.95
CA THR A 248 -20.91 18.26 3.94
C THR A 248 -21.70 19.53 3.66
N PHE A 249 -22.75 19.45 2.82
CA PHE A 249 -23.49 20.63 2.36
C PHE A 249 -24.96 20.56 2.79
N ASN A 250 -25.49 21.73 3.17
CA ASN A 250 -26.92 21.89 3.44
C ASN A 250 -27.73 21.70 2.16
N GLU A 251 -28.97 21.25 2.30
CA GLU A 251 -29.91 21.10 1.19
C GLU A 251 -30.09 22.43 0.43
N SER A 252 -29.92 22.37 -0.88
CA SER A 252 -30.05 23.50 -1.78
C SER A 252 -30.34 23.04 -3.21
N GLU A 253 -30.90 23.91 -4.02
CA GLU A 253 -31.13 23.64 -5.45
C GLU A 253 -29.80 23.28 -6.18
N LYS A 254 -28.71 23.97 -5.85
CA LYS A 254 -27.38 23.71 -6.42
C LYS A 254 -26.84 22.32 -6.03
N LEU A 255 -27.11 21.87 -4.82
CA LEU A 255 -26.73 20.52 -4.38
C LEU A 255 -27.56 19.47 -5.15
N SER A 256 -28.86 19.70 -5.31
CA SER A 256 -29.74 18.81 -6.07
C SER A 256 -29.32 18.71 -7.55
N GLU A 257 -28.97 19.84 -8.18
CA GLU A 257 -28.42 19.88 -9.54
C GLU A 257 -27.11 19.04 -9.65
N LEU A 258 -26.19 19.21 -8.71
CA LEU A 258 -24.93 18.47 -8.70
C LEU A 258 -25.14 16.96 -8.51
N ILE A 259 -26.04 16.56 -7.62
CA ILE A 259 -26.41 15.15 -7.42
C ILE A 259 -27.00 14.55 -8.69
N ASN A 260 -27.85 15.29 -9.42
CA ASN A 260 -28.39 14.83 -10.70
C ASN A 260 -27.29 14.62 -11.73
N ILE A 261 -26.31 15.51 -11.82
CA ILE A 261 -25.14 15.32 -12.70
C ILE A 261 -24.41 14.02 -12.33
N ILE A 262 -24.11 13.78 -11.04
CA ILE A 262 -23.40 12.58 -10.60
C ILE A 262 -24.17 11.30 -10.92
N ASN A 263 -25.49 11.32 -10.83
CA ASN A 263 -26.32 10.16 -11.14
C ASN A 263 -26.37 9.84 -12.65
N THR A 264 -26.16 10.83 -13.50
CA THR A 264 -26.16 10.66 -14.97
C THR A 264 -24.80 10.24 -15.55
N ILE A 265 -23.72 10.40 -14.81
CA ILE A 265 -22.38 9.91 -15.13
C ILE A 265 -22.33 8.39 -14.94
#